data_88ecbaa77fd80f5a2569d387bc076253
#
_entry.id   88ecbaa77fd80f5a2569d387bc076253
#
_cell.length_a   1.000
_cell.length_b   1.000
_cell.length_c   1.000
_cell.angle_alpha   90.00
_cell.angle_beta   90.00
_cell.angle_gamma   90.00
#
_symmetry.space_group_name_H-M   'P 1'
#
loop_
_entity.id
_entity.type
_entity.pdbx_description
1 polymer ?
#
loop_
_entity_poly.entity_id
_entity_poly.type
_entity_poly.pdbx_seq_one_letter_code
_entity_poly.pdbx_strand_id
1 'polypeptide(L)' 'ILSLSRTHLRLGPTANGAWLEDLFSANGTQIRTPDGRITTLAGGKAVEVPVGTEIILGERRATIVHADADNM' A
#
# COMPACT_ATOMS: atom_id res chain seq x y z
N ILE A 1 7.29 5.97 -8.47
CA ILE A 1 6.82 4.57 -8.40
C ILE A 1 7.85 3.71 -7.69
N LEU A 2 7.38 2.94 -6.76
CA LEU A 2 8.23 1.98 -6.07
C LEU A 2 7.68 0.58 -6.32
N SER A 3 8.57 -0.34 -6.65
CA SER A 3 8.24 -1.75 -6.83
C SER A 3 8.99 -2.56 -5.80
N LEU A 4 8.27 -3.44 -5.09
CA LEU A 4 8.88 -4.34 -4.14
C LEU A 4 9.09 -5.68 -4.83
N SER A 5 10.35 -6.06 -5.01
CA SER A 5 10.65 -7.32 -5.68
C SER A 5 10.12 -8.49 -4.86
N ARG A 6 9.71 -9.53 -5.54
CA ARG A 6 9.18 -10.76 -4.96
C ARG A 6 7.77 -10.64 -4.40
N THR A 7 7.32 -9.46 -4.06
CA THR A 7 5.96 -9.28 -3.59
C THR A 7 5.04 -8.81 -4.69
N HIS A 8 5.61 -8.32 -5.78
CA HIS A 8 4.84 -7.86 -6.92
C HIS A 8 3.81 -6.81 -6.50
N LEU A 9 4.27 -5.84 -5.74
CA LEU A 9 3.46 -4.70 -5.33
C LEU A 9 4.07 -3.43 -5.86
N ARG A 10 3.25 -2.59 -6.43
CA ARG A 10 3.66 -1.25 -6.87
C ARG A 10 2.89 -0.23 -6.07
N LEU A 11 3.52 0.88 -5.79
CA LEU A 11 2.84 1.96 -5.10
C LEU A 11 3.46 3.30 -5.47
N GLY A 12 2.70 4.34 -5.27
CA GLY A 12 3.16 5.68 -5.52
C GLY A 12 2.35 6.68 -4.70
N PRO A 13 2.82 7.92 -4.61
CA PRO A 13 2.14 8.91 -3.78
C PRO A 13 0.90 9.46 -4.45
N THR A 14 -0.07 9.87 -3.62
CA THR A 14 -1.20 10.66 -4.05
C THR A 14 -1.34 11.84 -3.10
N ALA A 15 -2.28 12.74 -3.42
CA ALA A 15 -2.47 13.92 -2.58
C ALA A 15 -2.81 13.55 -1.14
N ASN A 16 -3.56 12.47 -0.93
CA ASN A 16 -4.06 12.12 0.38
C ASN A 16 -3.44 10.85 0.97
N GLY A 17 -2.53 10.23 0.27
CA GLY A 17 -1.93 8.99 0.75
C GLY A 17 -1.12 8.33 -0.34
N ALA A 18 -1.57 7.18 -0.82
CA ALA A 18 -0.86 6.42 -1.83
C ALA A 18 -1.84 5.61 -2.68
N TRP A 19 -1.44 5.32 -3.90
CA TRP A 19 -2.10 4.29 -4.68
C TRP A 19 -1.27 3.01 -4.56
N LEU A 20 -1.96 1.87 -4.54
CA LEU A 20 -1.34 0.56 -4.40
C LEU A 20 -1.89 -0.35 -5.48
N GLU A 21 -1.02 -1.20 -6.02
CA GLU A 21 -1.44 -2.19 -7.01
C GLU A 21 -0.70 -3.49 -6.75
N ASP A 22 -1.46 -4.53 -6.45
CA ASP A 22 -0.90 -5.88 -6.33
C ASP A 22 -0.76 -6.47 -7.72
N LEU A 23 0.43 -6.92 -8.09
CA LEU A 23 0.71 -7.45 -9.42
C LEU A 23 0.60 -8.97 -9.40
N PHE A 24 -0.54 -9.46 -8.92
CA PHE A 24 -0.84 -10.90 -8.89
C PHE A 24 0.17 -11.67 -8.06
N SER A 25 0.49 -11.14 -6.88
CA SER A 25 1.38 -11.83 -5.96
C SER A 25 0.75 -13.15 -5.51
N ALA A 26 1.60 -14.13 -5.22
CA ALA A 26 1.12 -15.48 -4.88
C ALA A 26 0.25 -15.49 -3.64
N ASN A 27 0.62 -14.71 -2.64
CA ASN A 27 -0.10 -14.69 -1.36
C ASN A 27 -1.02 -13.50 -1.20
N GLY A 28 -1.07 -12.64 -2.20
CA GLY A 28 -1.89 -11.45 -2.13
C GLY A 28 -1.31 -10.38 -1.22
N THR A 29 -1.95 -9.23 -1.25
CA THR A 29 -1.58 -8.10 -0.40
C THR A 29 -2.84 -7.68 0.35
N GLN A 30 -2.72 -7.56 1.67
CA GLN A 30 -3.82 -7.05 2.48
C GLN A 30 -3.50 -5.65 2.93
N ILE A 31 -4.53 -4.86 3.17
CA ILE A 31 -4.38 -3.52 3.74
C ILE A 31 -5.32 -3.39 4.92
N ARG A 32 -4.90 -2.59 5.88
CA ARG A 32 -5.78 -2.17 6.97
C ARG A 32 -5.86 -0.66 6.93
N THR A 33 -7.04 -0.14 6.65
CA THR A 33 -7.26 1.29 6.65
C THR A 33 -7.34 1.83 8.07
N PRO A 34 -7.19 3.17 8.25
CA PRO A 34 -7.19 3.74 9.61
C PRO A 34 -8.43 3.45 10.43
N ASP A 35 -9.56 3.17 9.76
CA ASP A 35 -10.78 2.80 10.46
C ASP A 35 -10.79 1.35 10.92
N GLY A 36 -9.71 0.61 10.70
CA GLY A 36 -9.58 -0.77 11.14
C GLY A 36 -10.06 -1.81 10.14
N ARG A 37 -10.54 -1.41 8.99
CA ARG A 37 -11.04 -2.35 8.00
C ARG A 37 -9.89 -3.02 7.26
N ILE A 38 -9.95 -4.33 7.16
CA ILE A 38 -8.94 -5.11 6.44
C ILE A 38 -9.53 -5.57 5.12
N THR A 39 -8.77 -5.36 4.05
CA THR A 39 -9.22 -5.71 2.70
C THR A 39 -8.06 -6.36 1.98
N THR A 40 -8.36 -7.33 1.11
CA THR A 40 -7.38 -7.92 0.21
C THR A 40 -7.45 -7.20 -1.12
N LEU A 41 -6.30 -6.79 -1.64
CA LEU A 41 -6.26 -6.11 -2.92
C LEU A 41 -6.53 -7.09 -4.05
N ALA A 42 -7.33 -6.66 -5.02
CA ALA A 42 -7.52 -7.43 -6.24
C ALA A 42 -6.29 -7.26 -7.11
N GLY A 43 -5.74 -8.36 -7.61
CA GLY A 43 -4.55 -8.31 -8.45
C GLY A 43 -4.80 -7.48 -9.71
N GLY A 44 -3.83 -6.64 -10.05
CA GLY A 44 -3.89 -5.85 -11.26
C GLY A 44 -4.77 -4.62 -11.17
N LYS A 45 -5.30 -4.30 -10.00
CA LYS A 45 -6.18 -3.15 -9.84
C LYS A 45 -5.59 -2.17 -8.84
N ALA A 46 -5.34 -0.95 -9.28
CA ALA A 46 -4.82 0.08 -8.40
C ALA A 46 -5.94 0.61 -7.51
N VAL A 47 -5.62 0.82 -6.24
CA VAL A 47 -6.54 1.45 -5.30
C VAL A 47 -5.82 2.57 -4.57
N GLU A 48 -6.54 3.60 -4.22
CA GLU A 48 -5.99 4.71 -3.45
C GLU A 48 -6.36 4.52 -1.98
N VAL A 49 -5.37 4.73 -1.10
CA VAL A 49 -5.57 4.58 0.34
C VAL A 49 -5.05 5.83 1.05
N PRO A 50 -5.63 6.18 2.19
CA PRO A 50 -5.17 7.36 2.94
C PRO A 50 -3.89 7.08 3.72
N VAL A 51 -3.26 8.15 4.16
CA VAL A 51 -2.17 8.07 5.13
C VAL A 51 -2.66 7.32 6.37
N GLY A 52 -1.81 6.49 6.93
CA GLY A 52 -2.17 5.68 8.08
C GLY A 52 -2.59 4.27 7.72
N THR A 53 -2.77 4.00 6.43
CA THR A 53 -3.09 2.64 5.98
C THR A 53 -1.88 1.75 6.15
N GLU A 54 -2.11 0.57 6.70
CA GLU A 54 -1.09 -0.44 6.87
C GLU A 54 -1.14 -1.44 5.73
N ILE A 55 0.01 -1.75 5.16
CA ILE A 55 0.13 -2.75 4.11
C ILE A 55 0.67 -4.02 4.76
N ILE A 56 0.01 -5.14 4.53
CA ILE A 56 0.35 -6.41 5.14
C ILE A 56 0.80 -7.37 4.05
N LEU A 57 2.06 -7.74 4.09
CA LEU A 57 2.69 -8.62 3.11
C LEU A 57 3.22 -9.86 3.83
N GLY A 58 2.33 -10.82 4.05
CA GLY A 58 2.70 -11.99 4.84
C GLY A 58 3.04 -11.57 6.25
N GLU A 59 4.27 -11.77 6.67
CA GLU A 59 4.71 -11.38 8.02
C GLU A 59 5.26 -9.97 8.07
N ARG A 60 5.36 -9.31 6.93
CA ARG A 60 5.90 -7.95 6.88
C ARG A 60 4.77 -6.94 6.87
N ARG A 61 5.05 -5.78 7.45
CA ARG A 61 4.08 -4.71 7.52
C ARG A 61 4.77 -3.40 7.22
N ALA A 62 4.02 -2.51 6.58
CA ALA A 62 4.49 -1.16 6.29
C ALA A 62 3.30 -0.23 6.44
N THR A 63 3.56 1.00 6.82
CA THR A 63 2.50 1.99 6.99
C THR A 63 2.72 3.15 6.05
N ILE A 64 1.66 3.58 5.39
CA ILE A 64 1.71 4.77 4.54
C ILE A 64 1.79 5.99 5.44
N VAL A 65 2.86 6.74 5.29
CA VAL A 65 3.04 7.97 6.08
C VAL A 65 3.14 9.14 5.13
N HIS A 66 2.78 10.31 5.63
CA HIS A 66 2.86 11.52 4.84
C HIS A 66 4.30 12.02 4.85
N ALA A 67 4.87 12.19 3.67
CA ALA A 67 6.18 12.79 3.57
C ALA A 67 6.00 14.29 3.73
N ASP A 68 6.61 14.84 4.77
CA ASP A 68 6.49 16.25 5.02
C ASP A 68 7.56 16.99 4.24
N ALA A 69 7.15 17.64 3.18
CA ALA A 69 8.08 18.33 2.31
C ALA A 69 8.75 19.52 3.01
N ASP A 70 8.18 20.00 4.07
CA ASP A 70 8.73 21.12 4.80
C ASP A 70 9.95 20.74 5.60
N ASN A 71 10.25 19.49 5.69
CA ASN A 71 11.42 19.02 6.40
C ASN A 71 12.70 19.19 5.62
N MET A 72 12.57 19.64 4.45
CA MET A 72 13.75 19.85 3.63
C MET A 72 14.52 21.05 4.05
#